data_a45af6009cf1246339cc6c3846a3d7ee
#
_entry.id   a45af6009cf1246339cc6c3846a3d7ee
#
_cell.length_a   1.000
_cell.length_b   1.000
_cell.length_c   1.000
_cell.angle_alpha   90.00
_cell.angle_beta   90.00
_cell.angle_gamma   90.00
#
_symmetry.space_group_name_H-M   'P 1'
#
loop_
_entity.id
_entity.type
_entity.pdbx_description
1 polymer ?
#
loop_
_entity_poly.entity_id
_entity_poly.type
_entity_poly.pdbx_seq_one_letter_code
_entity_poly.pdbx_strand_id
1 'polypeptide(L)'
;MTSRQLPRRSLRTRLALAYAAGIYAAGVFVLVLALVPLVSVDAAAPEGRPSTGVTTEAGPGISLAHLLTGAAFALVVLVPVALALGWFVAGRFLHPLRTITATARIISAGDLHRRLDLGEPADELTELGRTLDDLFARLQASFDAQRHFVANASHELRTPLAGQRTLLEVALAAPDADAGTLRSACREALALGEHQERLVRALLALATSERGVARRDRLDLARAVEGALALRRGQAAERGIDVAEHLTPAVTAGDPKLIESLVANLVDNAIRHNHAGGHVEVTTRTSGTQAVLHVANSGPVIPGDEIQRLFQPFQRLAPDRHGLSDGYGLGLAIVNAVVQAHHAALTADARPEGGLNVAVRFSSRGV
;
A
#
# COMPACT_ATOMS: atom_id res chain seq x y z
N MET A 1 -10.75 -1.34 47.65
CA MET A 1 -10.92 -2.74 47.23
C MET A 1 -10.03 -2.99 46.04
N THR A 2 -8.83 -3.50 46.29
CA THR A 2 -7.80 -3.79 45.26
C THR A 2 -8.09 -5.18 44.66
N SER A 3 -8.62 -5.21 43.46
CA SER A 3 -8.77 -6.45 42.69
C SER A 3 -7.38 -7.01 42.35
N ARG A 4 -6.98 -8.09 43.04
CA ARG A 4 -5.83 -8.91 42.69
C ARG A 4 -6.04 -9.49 41.27
N GLN A 5 -5.45 -8.89 40.28
CA GLN A 5 -5.32 -9.51 38.96
C GLN A 5 -4.40 -10.72 39.11
N LEU A 6 -4.96 -11.92 38.98
CA LEU A 6 -4.21 -13.16 38.88
C LEU A 6 -3.21 -13.03 37.74
N PRO A 7 -1.94 -13.45 37.90
CA PRO A 7 -0.95 -13.37 36.82
C PRO A 7 -1.44 -14.19 35.63
N ARG A 8 -1.73 -13.50 34.50
CA ARG A 8 -2.10 -14.15 33.23
C ARG A 8 -0.92 -15.02 32.81
N ARG A 9 -1.05 -16.35 33.00
CA ARG A 9 -0.06 -17.33 32.54
C ARG A 9 0.23 -17.08 31.07
N SER A 10 1.51 -16.99 30.67
CA SER A 10 1.90 -16.74 29.30
C SER A 10 1.32 -17.82 28.36
N LEU A 11 1.03 -17.47 27.11
CA LEU A 11 0.49 -18.40 26.11
C LEU A 11 1.38 -19.66 25.99
N ARG A 12 2.70 -19.48 26.13
CA ARG A 12 3.69 -20.57 26.16
C ARG A 12 3.44 -21.56 27.30
N THR A 13 3.18 -21.09 28.52
CA THR A 13 2.90 -21.97 29.67
C THR A 13 1.58 -22.71 29.51
N ARG A 14 0.57 -22.08 28.93
CA ARG A 14 -0.73 -22.75 28.68
C ARG A 14 -0.60 -23.84 27.61
N LEU A 15 0.08 -23.58 26.51
CA LEU A 15 0.34 -24.55 25.45
C LEU A 15 1.27 -25.67 25.92
N ALA A 16 2.36 -25.35 26.64
CA ALA A 16 3.25 -26.36 27.17
C ALA A 16 2.53 -27.32 28.12
N LEU A 17 1.65 -26.81 28.99
CA LEU A 17 0.83 -27.63 29.87
C LEU A 17 -0.20 -28.48 29.10
N ALA A 18 -0.84 -27.93 28.06
CA ALA A 18 -1.78 -28.69 27.24
C ALA A 18 -1.10 -29.84 26.50
N TYR A 19 0.07 -29.58 25.86
CA TYR A 19 0.85 -30.65 25.22
C TYR A 19 1.38 -31.67 26.22
N ALA A 20 1.87 -31.25 27.40
CA ALA A 20 2.32 -32.14 28.43
C ALA A 20 1.18 -33.01 28.94
N ALA A 21 -0.01 -32.45 29.17
CA ALA A 21 -1.19 -33.22 29.55
C ALA A 21 -1.62 -34.24 28.46
N GLY A 22 -1.58 -33.84 27.19
CA GLY A 22 -1.86 -34.77 26.07
C GLY A 22 -0.86 -35.91 25.97
N ILE A 23 0.45 -35.65 26.08
CA ILE A 23 1.50 -36.66 26.07
C ILE A 23 1.36 -37.58 27.26
N TYR A 24 1.09 -37.03 28.45
CA TYR A 24 0.86 -37.85 29.65
C TYR A 24 -0.37 -38.75 29.51
N ALA A 25 -1.49 -38.21 29.05
CA ALA A 25 -2.71 -38.99 28.82
C ALA A 25 -2.51 -40.12 27.80
N ALA A 26 -1.79 -39.82 26.70
CA ALA A 26 -1.43 -40.86 25.71
C ALA A 26 -0.51 -41.94 26.30
N GLY A 27 0.46 -41.56 27.13
CA GLY A 27 1.34 -42.51 27.83
C GLY A 27 0.59 -43.37 28.81
N VAL A 28 -0.33 -42.80 29.59
CA VAL A 28 -1.23 -43.58 30.47
C VAL A 28 -2.09 -44.56 29.68
N PHE A 29 -2.68 -44.12 28.57
CA PHE A 29 -3.50 -44.95 27.71
C PHE A 29 -2.72 -46.16 27.16
N VAL A 30 -1.52 -45.95 26.65
CA VAL A 30 -0.63 -47.02 26.15
C VAL A 30 -0.25 -47.97 27.26
N LEU A 31 0.06 -47.48 28.46
CA LEU A 31 0.40 -48.29 29.62
C LEU A 31 -0.78 -49.18 30.06
N VAL A 32 -1.99 -48.62 30.09
CA VAL A 32 -3.23 -49.38 30.40
C VAL A 32 -3.45 -50.47 29.35
N LEU A 33 -3.33 -50.13 28.06
CA LEU A 33 -3.51 -51.08 26.97
C LEU A 33 -2.49 -52.23 27.03
N ALA A 34 -1.25 -51.97 27.46
CA ALA A 34 -0.19 -52.98 27.62
C ALA A 34 -0.41 -53.86 28.83
N LEU A 35 -1.00 -53.36 29.92
CA LEU A 35 -1.24 -54.10 31.16
C LEU A 35 -2.49 -54.97 31.12
N VAL A 36 -3.53 -54.59 30.40
CA VAL A 36 -4.83 -55.33 30.30
C VAL A 36 -4.63 -56.78 29.87
N PRO A 37 -3.89 -57.13 28.78
CA PRO A 37 -3.71 -58.53 28.38
C PRO A 37 -2.85 -59.33 29.36
N LEU A 38 -1.90 -58.70 30.09
CA LEU A 38 -1.07 -59.39 31.07
C LEU A 38 -1.93 -59.82 32.30
N VAL A 39 -2.80 -58.94 32.76
CA VAL A 39 -3.69 -59.24 33.93
C VAL A 39 -4.75 -60.25 33.55
N SER A 40 -5.27 -60.24 32.31
CA SER A 40 -6.29 -61.21 31.88
C SER A 40 -5.74 -62.60 31.69
N VAL A 41 -4.46 -62.78 31.39
CA VAL A 41 -3.83 -64.10 31.26
C VAL A 41 -3.62 -64.73 32.62
N ASP A 42 -3.29 -63.97 33.67
CA ASP A 42 -3.15 -64.51 35.06
C ASP A 42 -4.49 -64.91 35.68
N ALA A 43 -5.59 -64.28 35.34
CA ALA A 43 -6.94 -64.58 35.82
C ALA A 43 -7.58 -65.81 35.17
N ALA A 44 -7.00 -66.34 34.07
CA ALA A 44 -7.55 -67.48 33.32
C ALA A 44 -6.85 -68.80 33.64
N ALA A 45 -6.02 -68.90 34.67
CA ALA A 45 -5.41 -70.15 35.10
C ALA A 45 -6.46 -70.98 35.81
N PRO A 46 -6.85 -72.19 35.29
CA PRO A 46 -7.84 -73.00 35.91
C PRO A 46 -7.30 -73.68 37.18
N GLU A 47 -7.92 -73.40 38.31
CA GLU A 47 -7.76 -74.18 39.53
C GLU A 47 -8.29 -75.61 39.31
N GLY A 48 -7.41 -76.58 39.32
CA GLY A 48 -7.83 -77.96 39.48
C GLY A 48 -7.38 -78.92 38.39
N ARG A 49 -6.15 -79.38 38.48
CA ARG A 49 -5.79 -80.81 38.15
C ARG A 49 -4.59 -81.21 39.01
N PRO A 50 -4.64 -82.39 39.68
CA PRO A 50 -3.47 -82.89 40.38
C PRO A 50 -2.43 -83.35 39.36
N SER A 51 -1.27 -82.73 39.35
CA SER A 51 -0.15 -82.99 38.45
C SER A 51 0.65 -84.15 38.99
N THR A 52 0.63 -85.26 38.27
CA THR A 52 1.68 -86.29 38.31
C THR A 52 2.98 -85.70 37.81
N GLY A 53 3.95 -85.63 38.65
CA GLY A 53 5.32 -85.36 38.58
C GLY A 53 5.98 -85.18 37.19
N VAL A 54 6.13 -83.90 36.80
CA VAL A 54 7.25 -83.39 35.99
C VAL A 54 7.54 -82.01 36.54
N THR A 55 8.67 -81.82 37.20
CA THR A 55 9.21 -80.56 37.62
C THR A 55 9.66 -79.73 36.37
N THR A 56 8.72 -79.08 35.76
CA THR A 56 9.10 -78.00 34.86
C THR A 56 9.36 -76.80 35.74
N GLU A 57 10.63 -76.33 35.80
CA GLU A 57 10.99 -75.08 36.45
C GLU A 57 10.07 -73.95 35.89
N ALA A 58 9.12 -73.57 36.72
CA ALA A 58 8.35 -72.35 36.43
C ALA A 58 9.30 -71.20 36.43
N GLY A 59 9.57 -70.62 35.24
CA GLY A 59 10.28 -69.40 35.16
C GLY A 59 9.70 -68.35 36.10
N PRO A 60 10.45 -67.35 36.57
CA PRO A 60 10.01 -66.41 37.59
C PRO A 60 8.75 -65.70 37.10
N GLY A 61 7.59 -66.12 37.63
CA GLY A 61 6.33 -65.48 37.36
C GLY A 61 6.42 -64.05 37.82
N ILE A 62 6.24 -63.13 36.89
CA ILE A 62 6.26 -61.71 37.21
C ILE A 62 5.08 -61.42 38.12
N SER A 63 5.33 -61.20 39.40
CA SER A 63 4.25 -60.95 40.35
C SER A 63 3.52 -59.64 40.00
N LEU A 64 2.20 -59.61 40.17
CA LEU A 64 1.36 -58.43 39.98
C LEU A 64 1.93 -57.16 40.68
N ALA A 65 2.59 -57.38 41.85
CA ALA A 65 3.25 -56.31 42.59
C ALA A 65 4.42 -55.67 41.82
N HIS A 66 5.22 -56.49 41.12
CA HIS A 66 6.32 -55.95 40.29
C HIS A 66 5.80 -55.23 39.05
N LEU A 67 4.70 -55.67 38.44
CA LEU A 67 4.04 -54.96 37.33
C LEU A 67 3.48 -53.62 37.77
N LEU A 68 2.80 -53.56 38.90
CA LEU A 68 2.22 -52.32 39.44
C LEU A 68 3.31 -51.33 39.88
N THR A 69 4.39 -51.79 40.49
CA THR A 69 5.51 -50.93 40.88
C THR A 69 6.25 -50.39 39.64
N GLY A 70 6.46 -51.22 38.63
CA GLY A 70 7.03 -50.77 37.35
C GLY A 70 6.17 -49.77 36.62
N ALA A 71 4.84 -49.99 36.60
CA ALA A 71 3.89 -49.03 36.01
C ALA A 71 3.87 -47.70 36.77
N ALA A 72 3.88 -47.71 38.10
CA ALA A 72 3.93 -46.52 38.93
C ALA A 72 5.23 -45.74 38.69
N PHE A 73 6.37 -46.41 38.61
CA PHE A 73 7.64 -45.78 38.28
C PHE A 73 7.63 -45.16 36.88
N ALA A 74 7.12 -45.86 35.87
CA ALA A 74 7.00 -45.35 34.51
C ALA A 74 6.13 -44.08 34.45
N LEU A 75 5.02 -44.04 35.17
CA LEU A 75 4.16 -42.83 35.27
C LEU A 75 4.85 -41.66 35.93
N VAL A 76 5.64 -41.91 37.00
CA VAL A 76 6.41 -40.82 37.67
C VAL A 76 7.47 -40.26 36.73
N VAL A 77 8.17 -41.13 35.98
CA VAL A 77 9.18 -40.65 35.01
C VAL A 77 8.55 -39.94 33.82
N LEU A 78 7.35 -40.38 33.42
CA LEU A 78 6.64 -39.76 32.27
C LEU A 78 6.29 -38.26 32.51
N VAL A 79 6.03 -37.84 33.77
CA VAL A 79 5.67 -36.46 34.09
C VAL A 79 6.74 -35.47 33.69
N PRO A 80 8.01 -35.55 34.14
CA PRO A 80 9.04 -34.61 33.76
C PRO A 80 9.36 -34.67 32.26
N VAL A 81 9.31 -35.85 31.64
CA VAL A 81 9.51 -36.00 30.18
C VAL A 81 8.41 -35.30 29.42
N ALA A 82 7.14 -35.49 29.78
CA ALA A 82 6.02 -34.82 29.14
C ALA A 82 6.09 -33.28 29.31
N LEU A 83 6.48 -32.79 30.48
CA LEU A 83 6.69 -31.35 30.72
C LEU A 83 7.84 -30.79 29.90
N ALA A 84 8.97 -31.46 29.84
CA ALA A 84 10.13 -31.03 29.06
C ALA A 84 9.79 -30.97 27.54
N LEU A 85 9.15 -32.02 27.03
CA LEU A 85 8.74 -32.12 25.63
C LEU A 85 7.67 -31.06 25.28
N GLY A 86 6.68 -30.89 26.13
CA GLY A 86 5.65 -29.86 25.96
C GLY A 86 6.22 -28.46 25.97
N TRP A 87 7.22 -28.20 26.84
CA TRP A 87 7.92 -26.91 26.86
C TRP A 87 8.76 -26.66 25.63
N PHE A 88 9.47 -27.69 25.13
CA PHE A 88 10.26 -27.64 23.92
C PHE A 88 9.38 -27.36 22.69
N VAL A 89 8.31 -28.13 22.51
CA VAL A 89 7.36 -27.99 21.40
C VAL A 89 6.71 -26.60 21.42
N ALA A 90 6.16 -26.18 22.57
CA ALA A 90 5.56 -24.86 22.70
C ALA A 90 6.54 -23.72 22.43
N GLY A 91 7.83 -23.90 22.82
CA GLY A 91 8.88 -22.93 22.54
C GLY A 91 9.17 -22.78 21.05
N ARG A 92 9.29 -23.90 20.35
CA ARG A 92 9.57 -23.96 18.92
C ARG A 92 8.42 -23.33 18.08
N PHE A 93 7.18 -23.68 18.38
CA PHE A 93 6.01 -23.12 17.65
C PHE A 93 5.75 -21.64 17.93
N LEU A 94 6.08 -21.14 19.13
CA LEU A 94 5.85 -19.74 19.48
C LEU A 94 7.03 -18.81 19.15
N HIS A 95 8.18 -19.36 18.76
CA HIS A 95 9.37 -18.55 18.43
C HIS A 95 9.11 -17.63 17.23
N PRO A 96 8.57 -18.08 16.08
CA PRO A 96 8.29 -17.24 14.92
C PRO A 96 7.30 -16.10 15.26
N LEU A 97 6.26 -16.41 16.04
CA LEU A 97 5.24 -15.42 16.44
C LEU A 97 5.84 -14.30 17.29
N ARG A 98 6.83 -14.59 18.13
CA ARG A 98 7.56 -13.60 18.91
C ARG A 98 8.46 -12.73 18.03
N THR A 99 9.12 -13.34 17.06
CA THR A 99 9.95 -12.62 16.08
C THR A 99 9.08 -11.66 15.27
N ILE A 100 7.93 -12.11 14.74
CA ILE A 100 6.95 -11.26 14.04
C ILE A 100 6.54 -10.08 14.91
N THR A 101 6.15 -10.35 16.16
CA THR A 101 5.66 -9.29 17.07
C THR A 101 6.77 -8.30 17.44
N ALA A 102 8.00 -8.77 17.67
CA ALA A 102 9.14 -7.92 17.99
C ALA A 102 9.53 -7.04 16.80
N THR A 103 9.65 -7.62 15.61
CA THR A 103 9.99 -6.89 14.37
C THR A 103 8.89 -5.90 14.01
N ALA A 104 7.61 -6.28 14.10
CA ALA A 104 6.49 -5.37 13.86
C ALA A 104 6.49 -4.15 14.81
N ARG A 105 6.92 -4.32 16.06
CA ARG A 105 7.08 -3.20 17.00
C ARG A 105 8.24 -2.28 16.61
N ILE A 106 9.35 -2.80 16.14
CA ILE A 106 10.49 -2.01 15.67
C ILE A 106 10.11 -1.22 14.42
N ILE A 107 9.42 -1.87 13.47
CA ILE A 107 8.90 -1.24 12.26
C ILE A 107 7.92 -0.11 12.61
N SER A 108 7.02 -0.35 13.57
CA SER A 108 6.08 0.67 14.07
C SER A 108 6.76 1.85 14.74
N ALA A 109 7.98 1.69 15.27
CA ALA A 109 8.78 2.77 15.87
C ALA A 109 9.53 3.64 14.84
N GLY A 110 9.41 3.37 13.54
CA GLY A 110 9.95 4.20 12.47
C GLY A 110 10.99 3.56 11.56
N ASP A 111 11.41 2.31 11.83
CA ASP A 111 12.36 1.57 10.99
C ASP A 111 11.60 0.62 10.03
N LEU A 112 11.04 1.19 8.96
CA LEU A 112 10.28 0.47 7.93
C LEU A 112 11.18 -0.37 6.98
N HIS A 113 12.52 -0.22 7.06
CA HIS A 113 13.44 -0.95 6.19
C HIS A 113 13.66 -2.40 6.62
N ARG A 114 13.35 -2.74 7.86
CA ARG A 114 13.46 -4.11 8.35
C ARG A 114 12.43 -5.03 7.74
N ARG A 115 12.84 -6.29 7.55
CA ARG A 115 11.98 -7.38 7.07
C ARG A 115 11.93 -8.48 8.12
N LEU A 116 10.87 -9.26 8.08
CA LEU A 116 10.68 -10.38 9.00
C LEU A 116 11.62 -11.54 8.65
N ASP A 117 11.84 -11.76 7.35
CA ASP A 117 12.74 -12.78 6.78
C ASP A 117 12.73 -14.10 7.58
N LEU A 118 11.55 -14.73 7.66
CA LEU A 118 11.31 -15.88 8.54
C LEU A 118 11.96 -17.18 8.05
N GLY A 119 12.67 -17.16 6.91
CA GLY A 119 13.38 -18.32 6.39
C GLY A 119 12.47 -19.49 6.00
N GLU A 120 13.09 -20.67 5.80
CA GLU A 120 12.39 -21.94 5.59
C GLU A 120 12.22 -22.69 6.93
N PRO A 121 11.17 -23.51 7.11
CA PRO A 121 10.29 -24.14 6.13
C PRO A 121 9.07 -23.29 5.75
N ALA A 122 8.55 -23.56 4.52
CA ALA A 122 7.34 -22.92 3.99
C ALA A 122 6.10 -23.48 4.71
N ASP A 123 5.76 -22.92 5.85
CA ASP A 123 4.52 -23.18 6.60
C ASP A 123 3.62 -21.95 6.58
N GLU A 124 2.45 -22.03 7.17
CA GLU A 124 1.45 -20.96 7.24
C GLU A 124 2.01 -19.70 7.94
N LEU A 125 2.99 -19.85 8.83
CA LEU A 125 3.66 -18.74 9.52
C LEU A 125 4.62 -18.02 8.59
N THR A 126 5.28 -18.72 7.71
CA THR A 126 6.16 -18.13 6.67
C THR A 126 5.34 -17.39 5.62
N GLU A 127 4.16 -17.92 5.23
CA GLU A 127 3.23 -17.22 4.33
C GLU A 127 2.69 -15.92 4.97
N LEU A 128 2.33 -15.98 6.25
CA LEU A 128 1.96 -14.78 7.02
C LEU A 128 3.11 -13.76 7.06
N GLY A 129 4.34 -14.22 7.26
CA GLY A 129 5.54 -13.38 7.27
C GLY A 129 5.74 -12.66 5.94
N ARG A 130 5.61 -13.37 4.81
CA ARG A 130 5.70 -12.78 3.46
C ARG A 130 4.62 -11.74 3.22
N THR A 131 3.38 -12.06 3.61
CA THR A 131 2.25 -11.11 3.47
C THR A 131 2.49 -9.82 4.26
N LEU A 132 3.05 -9.94 5.47
CA LEU A 132 3.42 -8.79 6.29
C LEU A 132 4.60 -8.01 5.69
N ASP A 133 5.62 -8.69 5.15
CA ASP A 133 6.74 -8.03 4.49
C ASP A 133 6.31 -7.28 3.23
N ASP A 134 5.37 -7.82 2.45
CA ASP A 134 4.76 -7.13 1.31
C ASP A 134 3.98 -5.88 1.75
N LEU A 135 3.24 -5.98 2.85
CA LEU A 135 2.51 -4.85 3.42
C LEU A 135 3.46 -3.76 3.92
N PHE A 136 4.55 -4.13 4.60
CA PHE A 136 5.58 -3.19 5.04
C PHE A 136 6.31 -2.54 3.87
N ALA A 137 6.59 -3.29 2.79
CA ALA A 137 7.18 -2.75 1.58
C ALA A 137 6.30 -1.67 0.93
N ARG A 138 4.99 -1.93 0.83
CA ARG A 138 4.01 -0.94 0.32
C ARG A 138 3.90 0.29 1.22
N LEU A 139 3.91 0.09 2.54
CA LEU A 139 3.85 1.19 3.50
C LEU A 139 5.11 2.05 3.42
N GLN A 140 6.29 1.43 3.35
CA GLN A 140 7.56 2.11 3.15
C GLN A 140 7.56 2.94 1.86
N ALA A 141 7.19 2.34 0.73
CA ALA A 141 7.10 3.04 -0.55
C ALA A 141 6.16 4.25 -0.48
N SER A 142 5.04 4.14 0.24
CA SER A 142 4.11 5.25 0.47
C SER A 142 4.73 6.37 1.31
N PHE A 143 5.44 6.05 2.38
CA PHE A 143 6.13 7.05 3.20
C PHE A 143 7.27 7.74 2.45
N ASP A 144 8.05 6.99 1.68
CA ASP A 144 9.14 7.54 0.89
C ASP A 144 8.59 8.46 -0.21
N ALA A 145 7.51 8.07 -0.90
CA ALA A 145 6.81 8.93 -1.85
C ALA A 145 6.30 10.21 -1.19
N GLN A 146 5.71 10.12 0.01
CA GLN A 146 5.24 11.29 0.76
C GLN A 146 6.39 12.23 1.19
N ARG A 147 7.53 11.67 1.64
CA ARG A 147 8.73 12.46 1.97
C ARG A 147 9.28 13.20 0.76
N HIS A 148 9.41 12.51 -0.36
CA HIS A 148 9.85 13.10 -1.62
C HIS A 148 8.87 14.19 -2.11
N PHE A 149 7.56 13.95 -2.00
CA PHE A 149 6.54 14.93 -2.32
C PHE A 149 6.70 16.22 -1.49
N VAL A 150 6.83 16.12 -0.16
CA VAL A 150 7.00 17.28 0.73
C VAL A 150 8.31 18.01 0.46
N ALA A 151 9.41 17.27 0.23
CA ALA A 151 10.71 17.87 -0.10
C ALA A 151 10.65 18.63 -1.42
N ASN A 152 10.11 18.02 -2.47
CA ASN A 152 9.98 18.65 -3.79
C ASN A 152 9.03 19.86 -3.73
N ALA A 153 7.88 19.76 -3.07
CA ALA A 153 6.96 20.89 -2.88
C ALA A 153 7.64 22.07 -2.17
N SER A 154 8.45 21.78 -1.15
CA SER A 154 9.20 22.80 -0.40
C SER A 154 10.25 23.49 -1.29
N HIS A 155 10.95 22.73 -2.13
CA HIS A 155 11.91 23.29 -3.09
C HIS A 155 11.23 24.15 -4.15
N GLU A 156 10.14 23.64 -4.76
CA GLU A 156 9.39 24.34 -5.80
C GLU A 156 8.69 25.62 -5.29
N LEU A 157 8.36 25.70 -4.01
CA LEU A 157 7.85 26.92 -3.37
C LEU A 157 8.96 27.91 -3.02
N ARG A 158 10.12 27.44 -2.57
CA ARG A 158 11.22 28.31 -2.11
C ARG A 158 11.87 29.07 -3.23
N THR A 159 12.10 28.43 -4.38
CA THR A 159 12.81 29.01 -5.53
C THR A 159 12.12 30.28 -6.07
N PRO A 160 10.82 30.27 -6.44
CA PRO A 160 10.16 31.50 -6.91
C PRO A 160 10.02 32.56 -5.81
N LEU A 161 9.86 32.17 -4.55
CA LEU A 161 9.79 33.10 -3.42
C LEU A 161 11.14 33.87 -3.25
N ALA A 162 12.25 33.13 -3.33
CA ALA A 162 13.58 33.77 -3.28
C ALA A 162 13.81 34.69 -4.50
N GLY A 163 13.42 34.23 -5.69
CA GLY A 163 13.49 35.06 -6.92
C GLY A 163 12.66 36.33 -6.81
N GLN A 164 11.42 36.25 -6.35
CA GLN A 164 10.53 37.38 -6.13
C GLN A 164 11.13 38.40 -5.14
N ARG A 165 11.68 37.90 -4.04
CA ARG A 165 12.34 38.73 -3.04
C ARG A 165 13.56 39.46 -3.61
N THR A 166 14.47 38.68 -4.26
CA THR A 166 15.68 39.28 -4.88
C THR A 166 15.33 40.33 -5.94
N LEU A 167 14.32 40.03 -6.79
CA LEU A 167 13.86 40.98 -7.81
C LEU A 167 13.41 42.31 -7.18
N LEU A 168 12.63 42.26 -6.12
CA LEU A 168 12.16 43.46 -5.43
C LEU A 168 13.28 44.18 -4.66
N GLU A 169 14.18 43.42 -3.99
CA GLU A 169 15.33 44.01 -3.29
C GLU A 169 16.27 44.74 -4.26
N VAL A 170 16.55 44.16 -5.43
CA VAL A 170 17.37 44.79 -6.47
C VAL A 170 16.71 46.06 -7.03
N ALA A 171 15.40 45.99 -7.34
CA ALA A 171 14.66 47.14 -7.85
C ALA A 171 14.58 48.29 -6.84
N LEU A 172 14.48 47.99 -5.55
CA LEU A 172 14.45 49.01 -4.48
C LEU A 172 15.84 49.56 -4.13
N ALA A 173 16.91 48.78 -4.32
CA ALA A 173 18.27 49.20 -4.02
C ALA A 173 18.91 50.03 -5.16
N ALA A 174 18.33 50.04 -6.36
CA ALA A 174 18.86 50.78 -7.50
C ALA A 174 18.66 52.31 -7.31
N PRO A 175 19.74 53.12 -7.19
CA PRO A 175 19.62 54.55 -6.91
C PRO A 175 18.89 55.35 -8.00
N ASP A 176 18.98 54.85 -9.24
CA ASP A 176 18.41 55.50 -10.44
C ASP A 176 17.17 54.78 -10.97
N ALA A 177 16.49 53.97 -10.12
CA ALA A 177 15.29 53.26 -10.53
C ALA A 177 14.15 54.24 -10.84
N ASP A 178 13.79 54.33 -12.10
CA ASP A 178 12.64 55.10 -12.53
C ASP A 178 11.31 54.38 -12.24
N ALA A 179 10.19 55.06 -12.37
CA ALA A 179 8.87 54.48 -12.17
C ALA A 179 8.56 53.33 -13.17
N GLY A 180 9.22 53.30 -14.32
CA GLY A 180 9.12 52.25 -15.32
C GLY A 180 9.77 50.95 -14.85
N THR A 181 10.99 51.04 -14.35
CA THR A 181 11.75 49.93 -13.78
C THR A 181 11.05 49.30 -12.59
N LEU A 182 10.57 50.12 -11.64
CA LEU A 182 9.81 49.66 -10.47
C LEU A 182 8.51 48.95 -10.88
N ARG A 183 7.79 49.50 -11.86
CA ARG A 183 6.56 48.92 -12.37
C ARG A 183 6.80 47.59 -13.08
N SER A 184 7.91 47.44 -13.79
CA SER A 184 8.33 46.20 -14.42
C SER A 184 8.63 45.13 -13.38
N ALA A 185 9.41 45.44 -12.35
CA ALA A 185 9.72 44.55 -11.25
C ALA A 185 8.46 44.08 -10.49
N CYS A 186 7.51 45.00 -10.25
CA CYS A 186 6.23 44.67 -9.65
C CYS A 186 5.41 43.70 -10.50
N ARG A 187 5.35 43.87 -11.83
CA ARG A 187 4.65 42.99 -12.74
C ARG A 187 5.27 41.58 -12.74
N GLU A 188 6.58 41.50 -12.75
CA GLU A 188 7.31 40.25 -12.72
C GLU A 188 7.11 39.53 -11.37
N ALA A 189 7.14 40.28 -10.27
CA ALA A 189 6.82 39.73 -8.94
C ALA A 189 5.38 39.23 -8.86
N LEU A 190 4.41 39.89 -9.46
CA LEU A 190 3.03 39.43 -9.55
C LEU A 190 2.93 38.14 -10.37
N ALA A 191 3.62 38.04 -11.51
CA ALA A 191 3.64 36.82 -12.33
C ALA A 191 4.23 35.62 -11.58
N LEU A 192 5.28 35.85 -10.78
CA LEU A 192 5.82 34.80 -9.87
C LEU A 192 4.82 34.43 -8.79
N GLY A 193 4.07 35.36 -8.23
CA GLY A 193 3.00 35.11 -7.27
C GLY A 193 1.88 34.23 -7.84
N GLU A 194 1.39 34.55 -9.04
CA GLU A 194 0.39 33.74 -9.75
C GLU A 194 0.90 32.31 -10.02
N HIS A 195 2.20 32.17 -10.31
CA HIS A 195 2.82 30.87 -10.48
C HIS A 195 2.79 30.06 -9.19
N GLN A 196 3.11 30.66 -8.04
CA GLN A 196 3.02 30.01 -6.72
C GLN A 196 1.60 29.62 -6.36
N GLU A 197 0.60 30.45 -6.65
CA GLU A 197 -0.80 30.11 -6.43
C GLU A 197 -1.25 28.88 -7.23
N ARG A 198 -0.78 28.75 -8.47
CA ARG A 198 -1.05 27.56 -9.28
C ARG A 198 -0.45 26.31 -8.63
N LEU A 199 0.78 26.38 -8.10
CA LEU A 199 1.42 25.27 -7.40
C LEU A 199 0.63 24.88 -6.15
N VAL A 200 0.24 25.85 -5.32
CA VAL A 200 -0.54 25.59 -4.10
C VAL A 200 -1.89 24.94 -4.44
N ARG A 201 -2.59 25.44 -5.46
CA ARG A 201 -3.85 24.83 -5.93
C ARG A 201 -3.65 23.38 -6.40
N ALA A 202 -2.56 23.11 -7.12
CA ALA A 202 -2.21 21.75 -7.57
C ALA A 202 -1.95 20.80 -6.40
N LEU A 203 -1.18 21.26 -5.39
CA LEU A 203 -0.91 20.49 -4.18
C LEU A 203 -2.19 20.20 -3.37
N LEU A 204 -3.09 21.20 -3.24
CA LEU A 204 -4.37 21.02 -2.56
C LEU A 204 -5.29 20.03 -3.30
N ALA A 205 -5.34 20.11 -4.64
CA ALA A 205 -6.11 19.16 -5.45
C ALA A 205 -5.61 17.73 -5.24
N LEU A 206 -4.28 17.52 -5.22
CA LEU A 206 -3.68 16.22 -4.96
C LEU A 206 -4.04 15.70 -3.55
N ALA A 207 -3.83 16.52 -2.51
CA ALA A 207 -4.14 16.16 -1.13
C ALA A 207 -5.63 15.90 -0.88
N THR A 208 -6.51 16.58 -1.60
CA THR A 208 -7.97 16.37 -1.50
C THR A 208 -8.36 15.06 -2.20
N SER A 209 -7.76 14.76 -3.34
CA SER A 209 -8.00 13.52 -4.08
C SER A 209 -7.62 12.28 -3.27
N GLU A 210 -6.52 12.32 -2.50
CA GLU A 210 -6.09 11.20 -1.65
C GLU A 210 -7.06 10.85 -0.52
N ARG A 211 -7.90 11.81 -0.09
CA ARG A 211 -8.94 11.58 0.93
C ARG A 211 -10.17 10.84 0.39
N GLY A 212 -10.23 10.64 -0.93
CA GLY A 212 -11.38 10.07 -1.60
C GLY A 212 -12.53 11.07 -1.80
N VAL A 213 -13.55 10.64 -2.56
CA VAL A 213 -14.71 11.46 -2.89
C VAL A 213 -15.79 11.28 -1.82
N ALA A 214 -15.98 12.30 -0.96
CA ALA A 214 -16.99 12.30 0.10
C ALA A 214 -18.42 12.57 -0.45
N ARG A 215 -18.53 13.35 -1.54
CA ARG A 215 -19.78 13.72 -2.18
C ARG A 215 -19.69 13.46 -3.68
N ARG A 216 -20.71 12.81 -4.23
CA ARG A 216 -20.81 12.54 -5.66
C ARG A 216 -22.05 13.26 -6.21
N ASP A 217 -21.81 14.32 -6.96
CA ASP A 217 -22.86 15.05 -7.67
C ASP A 217 -22.91 14.57 -9.14
N ARG A 218 -24.06 14.67 -9.74
CA ARG A 218 -24.24 14.38 -11.16
C ARG A 218 -23.66 15.52 -11.99
N LEU A 219 -22.77 15.22 -12.92
CA LEU A 219 -22.15 16.21 -13.81
C LEU A 219 -21.97 15.66 -15.22
N ASP A 220 -21.93 16.54 -16.20
CA ASP A 220 -21.65 16.22 -17.60
C ASP A 220 -20.22 16.61 -17.96
N LEU A 221 -19.41 15.63 -18.39
CA LEU A 221 -18.03 15.85 -18.81
C LEU A 221 -17.92 16.82 -19.99
N ALA A 222 -18.90 16.83 -20.91
CA ALA A 222 -18.90 17.75 -22.04
C ALA A 222 -18.86 19.21 -21.56
N ARG A 223 -19.67 19.57 -20.57
CA ARG A 223 -19.70 20.93 -20.00
C ARG A 223 -18.40 21.28 -19.29
N ALA A 224 -17.80 20.33 -18.58
CA ALA A 224 -16.51 20.56 -17.92
C ALA A 224 -15.41 20.83 -18.96
N VAL A 225 -15.40 20.11 -20.09
CA VAL A 225 -14.47 20.31 -21.20
C VAL A 225 -14.70 21.65 -21.87
N GLU A 226 -15.95 22.02 -22.19
CA GLU A 226 -16.29 23.32 -22.78
C GLU A 226 -15.74 24.48 -21.93
N GLY A 227 -15.93 24.41 -20.60
CA GLY A 227 -15.39 25.40 -19.66
C GLY A 227 -13.89 25.47 -19.67
N ALA A 228 -13.18 24.34 -19.67
CA ALA A 228 -11.73 24.28 -19.69
C ALA A 228 -11.14 24.81 -21.01
N LEU A 229 -11.74 24.44 -22.15
CA LEU A 229 -11.31 24.91 -23.48
C LEU A 229 -11.54 26.40 -23.64
N ALA A 230 -12.69 26.93 -23.20
CA ALA A 230 -12.99 28.37 -23.28
C ALA A 230 -11.91 29.22 -22.58
N LEU A 231 -11.37 28.76 -21.45
CA LEU A 231 -10.30 29.44 -20.72
C LEU A 231 -8.94 29.36 -21.43
N ARG A 232 -8.73 28.41 -22.34
CA ARG A 232 -7.44 28.13 -23.00
C ARG A 232 -7.41 28.48 -24.50
N ARG A 233 -8.53 28.87 -25.09
CA ARG A 233 -8.61 29.21 -26.54
C ARG A 233 -7.63 30.29 -26.95
N GLY A 234 -7.46 31.35 -26.15
CA GLY A 234 -6.51 32.39 -26.42
C GLY A 234 -5.07 31.88 -26.50
N GLN A 235 -4.68 31.06 -25.53
CA GLN A 235 -3.35 30.46 -25.46
C GLN A 235 -3.09 29.48 -26.62
N ALA A 236 -4.09 28.68 -27.01
CA ALA A 236 -4.00 27.80 -28.15
C ALA A 236 -3.84 28.59 -29.46
N ALA A 237 -4.61 29.66 -29.65
CA ALA A 237 -4.54 30.54 -30.82
C ALA A 237 -3.20 31.23 -30.93
N GLU A 238 -2.64 31.78 -29.84
CA GLU A 238 -1.32 32.42 -29.81
C GLU A 238 -0.20 31.46 -30.23
N ARG A 239 -0.36 30.15 -29.99
CA ARG A 239 0.59 29.10 -30.38
C ARG A 239 0.28 28.46 -31.76
N GLY A 240 -0.80 28.88 -32.40
CA GLY A 240 -1.27 28.30 -33.66
C GLY A 240 -1.71 26.85 -33.53
N ILE A 241 -2.15 26.43 -32.36
CA ILE A 241 -2.60 25.05 -32.10
C ILE A 241 -4.05 24.90 -32.57
N ASP A 242 -4.32 23.93 -33.45
CA ASP A 242 -5.67 23.56 -33.85
C ASP A 242 -6.34 22.68 -32.78
N VAL A 243 -7.55 23.04 -32.38
CA VAL A 243 -8.31 22.33 -31.34
C VAL A 243 -9.58 21.76 -31.94
N ALA A 244 -9.62 20.45 -32.10
CA ALA A 244 -10.79 19.70 -32.56
C ALA A 244 -11.62 19.25 -31.34
N GLU A 245 -12.90 19.60 -31.32
CA GLU A 245 -13.82 19.31 -30.23
C GLU A 245 -14.94 18.36 -30.73
N HIS A 246 -15.04 17.18 -30.14
CA HIS A 246 -16.10 16.19 -30.40
C HIS A 246 -16.84 15.88 -29.09
N LEU A 247 -17.68 16.82 -28.65
CA LEU A 247 -18.31 16.80 -27.35
C LEU A 247 -19.74 16.27 -27.46
N THR A 248 -19.96 15.06 -26.96
CA THR A 248 -21.30 14.52 -26.74
C THR A 248 -21.57 14.38 -25.25
N PRO A 249 -22.82 14.51 -24.77
CA PRO A 249 -23.15 14.39 -23.35
C PRO A 249 -22.61 13.08 -22.78
N ALA A 250 -21.85 13.20 -21.68
CA ALA A 250 -21.23 12.08 -20.97
C ALA A 250 -21.37 12.29 -19.46
N VAL A 251 -22.51 11.84 -18.94
CA VAL A 251 -22.90 12.09 -17.54
C VAL A 251 -22.25 11.06 -16.62
N THR A 252 -21.65 11.55 -15.54
CA THR A 252 -21.08 10.74 -14.46
C THR A 252 -21.45 11.29 -13.09
N ALA A 253 -21.12 10.55 -12.03
CA ALA A 253 -21.25 10.98 -10.64
C ALA A 253 -19.86 11.12 -10.00
N GLY A 254 -19.57 12.30 -9.44
CA GLY A 254 -18.28 12.58 -8.81
C GLY A 254 -18.25 13.93 -8.11
N ASP A 255 -17.06 14.29 -7.59
CA ASP A 255 -16.83 15.63 -7.08
C ASP A 255 -16.59 16.58 -8.28
N PRO A 256 -17.47 17.59 -8.48
CA PRO A 256 -17.38 18.49 -9.64
C PRO A 256 -16.03 19.22 -9.71
N LYS A 257 -15.53 19.69 -8.57
CA LYS A 257 -14.27 20.46 -8.51
C LYS A 257 -13.06 19.60 -8.88
N LEU A 258 -13.04 18.33 -8.44
CA LEU A 258 -11.97 17.40 -8.77
C LEU A 258 -12.02 17.02 -10.26
N ILE A 259 -13.22 16.77 -10.81
CA ILE A 259 -13.38 16.42 -12.23
C ILE A 259 -13.05 17.64 -13.12
N GLU A 260 -13.49 18.85 -12.77
CA GLU A 260 -13.09 20.07 -13.46
C GLU A 260 -11.56 20.28 -13.43
N SER A 261 -10.94 20.00 -12.27
CA SER A 261 -9.48 20.06 -12.15
C SER A 261 -8.77 19.03 -13.05
N LEU A 262 -9.29 17.79 -13.12
CA LEU A 262 -8.78 16.75 -14.02
C LEU A 262 -8.84 17.21 -15.48
N VAL A 263 -10.01 17.69 -15.92
CA VAL A 263 -10.21 18.16 -17.30
C VAL A 263 -9.30 19.32 -17.60
N ALA A 264 -9.22 20.33 -16.71
CA ALA A 264 -8.36 21.48 -16.88
C ALA A 264 -6.88 21.11 -16.99
N ASN A 265 -6.41 20.12 -16.19
CA ASN A 265 -5.03 19.64 -16.25
C ASN A 265 -4.75 18.87 -17.56
N LEU A 266 -5.68 18.07 -18.06
CA LEU A 266 -5.51 17.39 -19.36
C LEU A 266 -5.45 18.37 -20.51
N VAL A 267 -6.36 19.35 -20.56
CA VAL A 267 -6.40 20.38 -21.61
C VAL A 267 -5.15 21.27 -21.54
N ASP A 268 -4.78 21.73 -20.34
CA ASP A 268 -3.57 22.56 -20.15
C ASP A 268 -2.30 21.80 -20.59
N ASN A 269 -2.20 20.53 -20.22
CA ASN A 269 -1.09 19.67 -20.62
C ASN A 269 -1.01 19.51 -22.16
N ALA A 270 -2.15 19.25 -22.81
CA ALA A 270 -2.23 19.05 -24.25
C ALA A 270 -1.85 20.30 -25.05
N ILE A 271 -2.17 21.50 -24.55
CA ILE A 271 -1.81 22.78 -25.18
C ILE A 271 -0.37 23.17 -24.86
N ARG A 272 0.06 22.99 -23.61
CA ARG A 272 1.39 23.41 -23.14
C ARG A 272 2.52 22.61 -23.74
N HIS A 273 2.36 21.29 -23.78
CA HIS A 273 3.37 20.35 -24.30
C HIS A 273 3.18 20.02 -25.79
N ASN A 274 2.54 20.94 -26.51
CA ASN A 274 2.41 20.88 -27.97
C ASN A 274 3.52 21.68 -28.67
N HIS A 275 3.74 21.40 -29.94
CA HIS A 275 4.57 22.26 -30.80
C HIS A 275 3.72 23.34 -31.49
N ALA A 276 4.35 24.39 -32.01
CA ALA A 276 3.68 25.42 -32.80
C ALA A 276 3.06 24.80 -34.05
N GLY A 277 1.82 25.14 -34.37
CA GLY A 277 1.07 24.55 -35.48
C GLY A 277 0.61 23.11 -35.25
N GLY A 278 0.70 22.60 -34.00
CA GLY A 278 0.22 21.28 -33.65
C GLY A 278 -1.31 21.19 -33.49
N HIS A 279 -1.80 20.07 -33.04
CA HIS A 279 -3.23 19.83 -32.86
C HIS A 279 -3.54 19.22 -31.50
N VAL A 280 -4.74 19.48 -30.99
CA VAL A 280 -5.35 18.86 -29.82
C VAL A 280 -6.72 18.36 -30.21
N GLU A 281 -7.03 17.12 -29.87
CA GLU A 281 -8.35 16.53 -30.05
C GLU A 281 -8.95 16.20 -28.68
N VAL A 282 -10.15 16.68 -28.40
CA VAL A 282 -10.88 16.39 -27.16
C VAL A 282 -12.21 15.77 -27.49
N THR A 283 -12.46 14.59 -26.98
CA THR A 283 -13.69 13.84 -27.21
C THR A 283 -14.35 13.48 -25.89
N THR A 284 -15.66 13.73 -25.78
CA THR A 284 -16.48 13.17 -24.71
C THR A 284 -17.56 12.28 -25.30
N ARG A 285 -17.82 11.12 -24.70
CA ARG A 285 -18.86 10.21 -25.15
C ARG A 285 -19.33 9.28 -24.04
N THR A 286 -20.56 8.81 -24.15
CA THR A 286 -21.04 7.68 -23.36
C THR A 286 -20.77 6.37 -24.09
N SER A 287 -20.16 5.39 -23.44
CA SER A 287 -19.89 4.06 -23.97
C SER A 287 -20.43 3.00 -23.02
N GLY A 288 -21.59 2.44 -23.35
CA GLY A 288 -22.34 1.57 -22.44
C GLY A 288 -22.72 2.32 -21.14
N THR A 289 -22.23 1.82 -20.01
CA THR A 289 -22.42 2.43 -18.67
C THR A 289 -21.23 3.30 -18.24
N GLN A 290 -20.44 3.81 -19.15
CA GLN A 290 -19.26 4.61 -18.83
C GLN A 290 -19.31 5.97 -19.54
N ALA A 291 -19.01 7.04 -18.81
CA ALA A 291 -18.68 8.33 -19.38
C ALA A 291 -17.19 8.37 -19.68
N VAL A 292 -16.83 8.67 -20.91
CA VAL A 292 -15.46 8.65 -21.40
C VAL A 292 -15.03 10.04 -21.80
N LEU A 293 -13.88 10.48 -21.27
CA LEU A 293 -13.14 11.64 -21.72
C LEU A 293 -11.88 11.14 -22.41
N HIS A 294 -11.62 11.64 -23.60
CA HIS A 294 -10.41 11.35 -24.38
C HIS A 294 -9.76 12.65 -24.79
N VAL A 295 -8.46 12.78 -24.54
CA VAL A 295 -7.64 13.94 -24.94
C VAL A 295 -6.40 13.42 -25.64
N ALA A 296 -6.20 13.84 -26.88
CA ALA A 296 -5.01 13.53 -27.67
C ALA A 296 -4.35 14.83 -28.14
N ASN A 297 -3.05 14.88 -28.11
CA ASN A 297 -2.30 16.01 -28.61
C ASN A 297 -1.07 15.57 -29.42
N SER A 298 -0.67 16.39 -30.37
CA SER A 298 0.68 16.33 -30.96
C SER A 298 1.69 16.91 -29.97
N GLY A 299 2.97 16.59 -30.15
CA GLY A 299 4.02 17.09 -29.27
C GLY A 299 5.33 16.31 -29.39
N PRO A 300 6.23 16.40 -28.42
CA PRO A 300 7.48 15.66 -28.43
C PRO A 300 7.23 14.14 -28.34
N VAL A 301 8.17 13.37 -28.86
CA VAL A 301 8.14 11.90 -28.76
C VAL A 301 8.39 11.50 -27.30
N ILE A 302 7.51 10.66 -26.76
CA ILE A 302 7.57 10.17 -25.38
C ILE A 302 8.00 8.70 -25.44
N PRO A 303 9.11 8.31 -24.77
CA PRO A 303 9.47 6.90 -24.62
C PRO A 303 8.37 6.15 -23.85
N GLY A 304 8.01 4.94 -24.30
CA GLY A 304 6.90 4.19 -23.73
C GLY A 304 7.09 3.84 -22.24
N ASP A 305 8.32 3.61 -21.82
CA ASP A 305 8.72 3.34 -20.43
C ASP A 305 8.61 4.57 -19.51
N GLU A 306 8.65 5.78 -20.08
CA GLU A 306 8.53 7.04 -19.33
C GLU A 306 7.07 7.44 -19.06
N ILE A 307 6.07 6.89 -19.77
CA ILE A 307 4.67 7.31 -19.65
C ILE A 307 4.18 7.20 -18.21
N GLN A 308 4.42 6.07 -17.56
CA GLN A 308 3.97 5.85 -16.18
C GLN A 308 4.62 6.82 -15.19
N ARG A 309 5.86 7.22 -15.44
CA ARG A 309 6.58 8.21 -14.62
C ARG A 309 5.95 9.59 -14.71
N LEU A 310 5.41 9.98 -15.86
CA LEU A 310 4.76 11.28 -16.05
C LEU A 310 3.51 11.48 -15.17
N PHE A 311 2.90 10.41 -14.69
CA PHE A 311 1.78 10.45 -13.76
C PHE A 311 2.19 10.50 -12.29
N GLN A 312 3.51 10.52 -12.01
CA GLN A 312 4.03 10.73 -10.65
C GLN A 312 4.25 12.23 -10.39
N PRO A 313 4.07 12.71 -9.16
CA PRO A 313 4.29 14.11 -8.83
C PRO A 313 5.72 14.57 -9.14
N PHE A 314 5.85 15.78 -9.70
CA PHE A 314 7.13 16.45 -10.02
C PHE A 314 7.97 15.74 -11.09
N GLN A 315 7.39 14.79 -11.84
CA GLN A 315 8.09 14.11 -12.95
C GLN A 315 7.92 14.87 -14.28
N ARG A 316 9.02 14.96 -15.03
CA ARG A 316 9.11 15.63 -16.34
C ARG A 316 10.03 14.81 -17.26
N LEU A 317 9.81 14.87 -18.58
CA LEU A 317 10.64 14.18 -19.58
C LEU A 317 12.07 14.72 -19.68
N ALA A 318 12.26 16.02 -19.51
CA ALA A 318 13.57 16.66 -19.50
C ALA A 318 13.60 17.78 -18.47
N PRO A 319 14.72 17.98 -17.76
CA PRO A 319 14.92 19.17 -16.95
C PRO A 319 15.14 20.38 -17.89
N ASP A 320 14.14 21.24 -17.99
CA ASP A 320 14.26 22.44 -18.80
C ASP A 320 15.27 23.41 -18.20
N ARG A 321 16.24 23.82 -19.00
CA ARG A 321 17.30 24.76 -18.62
C ARG A 321 16.82 26.22 -18.61
N HIS A 322 15.59 26.52 -19.10
CA HIS A 322 15.13 27.87 -19.36
C HIS A 322 13.72 28.11 -18.79
N GLY A 323 13.60 28.20 -17.46
CA GLY A 323 12.62 29.12 -16.88
C GLY A 323 11.24 28.59 -16.52
N LEU A 324 10.58 29.43 -15.81
CA LEU A 324 9.29 29.46 -15.12
C LEU A 324 8.04 29.04 -15.94
N SER A 325 8.19 28.76 -17.25
CA SER A 325 7.05 28.57 -18.15
C SER A 325 6.48 27.16 -18.21
N ASP A 326 7.18 26.14 -17.73
CA ASP A 326 6.91 24.77 -18.14
C ASP A 326 6.27 23.87 -17.06
N GLY A 327 5.61 24.45 -16.07
CA GLY A 327 4.83 23.71 -15.07
C GLY A 327 5.67 22.84 -14.11
N TYR A 328 5.04 22.43 -13.00
CA TYR A 328 5.69 21.72 -11.89
C TYR A 328 5.72 20.19 -12.02
N GLY A 329 5.26 19.62 -13.15
CA GLY A 329 5.09 18.17 -13.26
C GLY A 329 3.99 17.61 -12.34
N LEU A 330 2.99 18.43 -12.00
CA LEU A 330 1.87 18.03 -11.14
C LEU A 330 0.58 17.75 -11.92
N GLY A 331 0.43 18.25 -13.16
CA GLY A 331 -0.82 18.16 -13.90
C GLY A 331 -1.31 16.72 -14.10
N LEU A 332 -0.47 15.84 -14.65
CA LEU A 332 -0.81 14.44 -14.86
C LEU A 332 -0.91 13.65 -13.53
N ALA A 333 -0.14 14.04 -12.50
CA ALA A 333 -0.28 13.46 -11.17
C ALA A 333 -1.64 13.77 -10.55
N ILE A 334 -2.17 14.99 -10.72
CA ILE A 334 -3.54 15.36 -10.31
C ILE A 334 -4.56 14.52 -11.08
N VAL A 335 -4.39 14.34 -12.39
CA VAL A 335 -5.27 13.49 -13.19
C VAL A 335 -5.32 12.08 -12.62
N ASN A 336 -4.16 11.48 -12.34
CA ASN A 336 -4.09 10.15 -11.74
C ASN A 336 -4.76 10.08 -10.36
N ALA A 337 -4.49 11.04 -9.48
CA ALA A 337 -5.08 11.08 -8.14
C ALA A 337 -6.61 11.22 -8.18
N VAL A 338 -7.14 12.08 -9.07
CA VAL A 338 -8.59 12.22 -9.26
C VAL A 338 -9.22 10.95 -9.82
N VAL A 339 -8.57 10.29 -10.78
CA VAL A 339 -8.99 9.00 -11.34
C VAL A 339 -9.08 7.94 -10.24
N GLN A 340 -8.07 7.83 -9.39
CA GLN A 340 -8.05 6.90 -8.26
C GLN A 340 -9.17 7.21 -7.24
N ALA A 341 -9.35 8.49 -6.89
CA ALA A 341 -10.40 8.93 -5.96
C ALA A 341 -11.82 8.58 -6.46
N HIS A 342 -12.03 8.61 -7.77
CA HIS A 342 -13.31 8.29 -8.39
C HIS A 342 -13.45 6.82 -8.77
N HIS A 343 -12.44 5.97 -8.54
CA HIS A 343 -12.37 4.59 -9.03
C HIS A 343 -12.61 4.49 -10.54
N ALA A 344 -12.13 5.49 -11.28
CA ALA A 344 -12.18 5.54 -12.73
C ALA A 344 -10.99 4.76 -13.34
N ALA A 345 -11.08 4.44 -14.62
CA ALA A 345 -9.99 3.82 -15.35
C ALA A 345 -9.25 4.87 -16.18
N LEU A 346 -7.91 4.86 -16.10
CA LEU A 346 -7.01 5.72 -16.87
C LEU A 346 -6.21 4.85 -17.84
N THR A 347 -6.15 5.25 -19.11
CA THR A 347 -5.23 4.70 -20.11
C THR A 347 -4.46 5.86 -20.74
N ALA A 348 -3.16 5.69 -20.93
CA ALA A 348 -2.31 6.69 -21.54
C ALA A 348 -1.30 6.00 -22.46
N ASP A 349 -1.20 6.48 -23.71
CA ASP A 349 -0.32 5.94 -24.73
C ASP A 349 0.45 7.06 -25.41
N ALA A 350 1.74 6.84 -25.66
CA ALA A 350 2.53 7.73 -26.52
C ALA A 350 2.09 7.59 -27.97
N ARG A 351 1.97 8.69 -28.68
CA ARG A 351 1.69 8.68 -30.11
C ARG A 351 2.99 8.43 -30.89
N PRO A 352 2.99 7.57 -31.91
CA PRO A 352 4.20 7.28 -32.70
C PRO A 352 4.83 8.53 -33.33
N GLU A 353 4.00 9.50 -33.73
CA GLU A 353 4.40 10.76 -34.35
C GLU A 353 4.76 11.84 -33.31
N GLY A 354 4.73 11.51 -32.03
CA GLY A 354 4.90 12.42 -30.90
C GLY A 354 3.58 12.91 -30.29
N GLY A 355 3.64 13.23 -29.00
CA GLY A 355 2.50 13.62 -28.20
C GLY A 355 1.92 12.46 -27.38
N LEU A 356 0.83 12.75 -26.68
CA LEU A 356 0.18 11.86 -25.71
C LEU A 356 -1.29 11.66 -26.06
N ASN A 357 -1.78 10.46 -25.81
CA ASN A 357 -3.17 10.08 -25.89
C ASN A 357 -3.63 9.61 -24.51
N VAL A 358 -4.59 10.29 -23.91
CA VAL A 358 -5.10 9.98 -22.57
C VAL A 358 -6.60 9.74 -22.62
N ALA A 359 -7.06 8.60 -22.09
CA ALA A 359 -8.48 8.33 -21.93
C ALA A 359 -8.83 8.02 -20.47
N VAL A 360 -9.86 8.70 -19.97
CA VAL A 360 -10.42 8.49 -18.63
C VAL A 360 -11.84 7.97 -18.75
N ARG A 361 -12.15 6.86 -18.07
CA ARG A 361 -13.44 6.21 -18.08
C ARG A 361 -14.03 6.22 -16.68
N PHE A 362 -15.11 6.94 -16.51
CA PHE A 362 -15.88 6.98 -15.26
C PHE A 362 -17.07 6.01 -15.35
N SER A 363 -17.34 5.30 -14.26
CA SER A 363 -18.55 4.47 -14.17
C SER A 363 -19.78 5.36 -13.99
N SER A 364 -20.81 5.17 -14.80
CA SER A 364 -22.11 5.83 -14.60
C SER A 364 -23.00 5.10 -13.60
N ARG A 365 -22.54 4.00 -12.96
CA ARG A 365 -23.29 3.30 -11.92
C ARG A 365 -23.28 4.16 -10.65
N GLY A 366 -24.39 4.82 -10.39
CA GLY A 366 -24.61 5.71 -9.23
C GLY A 366 -25.17 7.08 -9.60
N VAL A 367 -25.61 7.24 -10.85
CA VAL A 367 -26.35 8.43 -11.34
C VAL A 367 -27.84 8.20 -11.21
#